data_a33a20d15f300186406125dd4cd584a7
#
_entry.id   a33a20d15f300186406125dd4cd584a7
#
_cell.length_a   1.000
_cell.length_b   1.000
_cell.length_c   1.000
_cell.angle_alpha   90.00
_cell.angle_beta   90.00
_cell.angle_gamma   90.00
#
_symmetry.space_group_name_H-M   'P 1'
#
loop_
_entity.id
_entity.type
_entity.pdbx_description
1 polymer ?
#
loop_
_entity_poly.entity_id
_entity_poly.type
_entity_poly.pdbx_seq_one_letter_code
_entity_poly.pdbx_strand_id
1 'polypeptide(L)'
;MLKKILMSSAFGLLLTAGAVRAEVIVNVRPPAAIVETRPARPGPHHVWIAGYHRWDGHAYVWTPGRWEAPPRPGARWVAHRWVRRGNGWVFVEGRWR
;
A
#
# COMPACT_ATOMS: atom_id res chain seq x y z
N MET A 1 -34.58 11.81 -31.77
CA MET A 1 -34.16 11.65 -31.05
C MET A 1 -33.62 11.54 -30.46
N LEU A 2 -33.46 11.55 -30.37
CA LEU A 2 -32.90 11.30 -29.51
C LEU A 2 -32.32 11.13 -28.99
N LYS A 3 -32.41 11.03 -28.99
CA LYS A 3 -31.88 10.66 -28.23
C LYS A 3 -30.97 10.60 -27.87
N LYS A 4 -30.78 10.78 -27.95
CA LYS A 4 -29.90 10.63 -27.40
C LYS A 4 -29.18 10.70 -26.78
N ILE A 5 -29.19 10.80 -26.69
CA ILE A 5 -28.38 10.77 -25.88
C ILE A 5 -27.92 10.53 -25.16
N LEU A 6 -28.27 10.38 -25.25
CA LEU A 6 -27.82 10.03 -24.32
C LEU A 6 -26.99 9.70 -24.04
N MET A 7 -26.81 9.58 -24.12
CA MET A 7 -25.95 9.25 -23.63
C MET A 7 -25.12 9.48 -23.16
N SER A 8 -25.09 9.77 -23.21
CA SER A 8 -24.10 10.05 -22.69
C SER A 8 -23.90 10.05 -21.61
N SER A 9 -24.35 10.12 -21.26
CA SER A 9 -24.11 10.16 -20.11
C SER A 9 -23.75 9.15 -19.46
N ALA A 10 -23.92 8.67 -19.71
CA ALA A 10 -23.49 7.68 -19.00
C ALA A 10 -22.10 7.60 -18.90
N PHE A 11 -21.90 8.20 -19.23
CA PHE A 11 -20.71 8.12 -18.92
C PHE A 11 -20.14 8.63 -18.21
N GLY A 12 -20.46 9.15 -18.21
CA GLY A 12 -19.65 9.77 -17.50
C GLY A 12 -19.62 9.51 -16.15
N LEU A 13 -20.18 9.12 -15.78
CA LEU A 13 -20.04 8.81 -14.61
C LEU A 13 -19.13 8.00 -14.31
N LEU A 14 -18.68 7.55 -14.87
CA LEU A 14 -17.84 6.73 -14.55
C LEU A 14 -16.65 7.18 -14.23
N LEU A 15 -16.30 8.14 -14.51
CA LEU A 15 -15.11 8.53 -14.29
C LEU A 15 -14.67 8.61 -13.01
N THR A 16 -15.38 8.92 -12.24
CA THR A 16 -14.92 9.03 -10.97
C THR A 16 -14.59 7.81 -10.36
N ALA A 17 -14.99 6.84 -10.92
CA ALA A 17 -14.75 5.59 -10.37
C ALA A 17 -13.31 5.34 -10.13
N GLY A 18 -12.45 5.97 -10.81
CA GLY A 18 -11.06 5.75 -10.61
C GLY A 18 -10.57 6.00 -9.22
N ALA A 19 -11.30 6.74 -8.45
CA ALA A 19 -10.86 7.05 -7.13
C ALA A 19 -11.09 5.94 -6.12
N VAL A 20 -11.86 4.96 -6.49
CA VAL A 20 -12.22 3.89 -5.55
C VAL A 20 -11.44 2.64 -5.86
N ARG A 21 -10.83 2.08 -4.85
CA ARG A 21 -10.13 0.82 -4.98
C ARG A 21 -10.81 -0.22 -4.14
N ALA A 22 -11.00 -1.38 -4.73
CA ALA A 22 -11.51 -2.50 -3.97
C ALA A 22 -10.39 -3.00 -3.05
N GLU A 23 -10.73 -3.30 -1.83
CA GLU A 23 -9.79 -3.92 -0.92
C GLU A 23 -9.59 -5.36 -1.31
N VAL A 24 -8.35 -5.83 -1.23
CA VAL A 24 -8.04 -7.23 -1.42
C VAL A 24 -7.95 -7.86 -0.04
N ILE A 25 -8.83 -8.81 0.22
CA ILE A 25 -8.86 -9.49 1.50
C ILE A 25 -8.16 -10.84 1.34
N VAL A 26 -7.11 -11.04 2.12
CA VAL A 26 -6.34 -12.27 2.08
C VAL A 26 -6.77 -13.16 3.24
N ASN A 27 -7.12 -14.39 2.94
CA ASN A 27 -7.61 -15.29 3.97
C ASN A 27 -6.52 -16.03 4.72
N VAL A 28 -5.29 -15.81 4.36
CA VAL A 28 -4.15 -16.47 5.00
C VAL A 28 -3.46 -15.46 5.88
N ARG A 29 -3.19 -15.83 7.11
CA ARG A 29 -2.54 -14.95 8.07
C ARG A 29 -1.14 -14.58 7.58
N PRO A 30 -0.79 -13.28 7.61
CA PRO A 30 0.58 -12.90 7.24
C PRO A 30 1.59 -13.51 8.20
N PRO A 31 2.75 -13.93 7.67
CA PRO A 31 3.81 -14.42 8.54
C PRO A 31 4.36 -13.31 9.40
N ALA A 32 5.07 -13.66 10.45
CA ALA A 32 5.75 -12.69 11.28
C ALA A 32 6.81 -11.96 10.44
N ALA A 33 7.05 -10.70 10.77
CA ALA A 33 8.05 -9.91 10.09
C ALA A 33 9.43 -10.56 10.25
N ILE A 34 10.20 -10.51 9.18
CA ILE A 34 11.56 -11.03 9.20
C ILE A 34 12.46 -9.99 9.84
N VAL A 35 13.30 -10.42 10.78
CA VAL A 35 14.28 -9.55 11.39
C VAL A 35 15.47 -9.44 10.46
N GLU A 36 15.74 -8.23 9.98
CA GLU A 36 16.83 -8.00 9.03
C GLU A 36 17.96 -7.21 9.69
N THR A 37 19.16 -7.47 9.23
CA THR A 37 20.30 -6.63 9.60
C THR A 37 20.26 -5.40 8.73
N ARG A 38 20.23 -4.23 9.36
CA ARG A 38 20.22 -2.97 8.61
C ARG A 38 21.63 -2.66 8.13
N PRO A 39 21.78 -2.28 6.86
CA PRO A 39 23.05 -1.72 6.40
C PRO A 39 23.31 -0.40 7.10
N ALA A 40 24.54 0.08 7.01
CA ALA A 40 24.89 1.37 7.60
C ALA A 40 24.01 2.47 7.01
N ARG A 41 23.62 3.42 7.86
CA ARG A 41 22.82 4.55 7.41
C ARG A 41 23.61 5.38 6.40
N PRO A 42 23.07 5.63 5.19
CA PRO A 42 23.80 6.37 4.17
C PRO A 42 23.97 7.84 4.47
N GLY A 43 23.10 8.42 5.28
CA GLY A 43 23.17 9.83 5.61
C GLY A 43 22.42 10.14 6.88
N PRO A 44 22.62 11.34 7.46
CA PRO A 44 22.10 11.64 8.81
C PRO A 44 20.59 11.74 8.89
N HIS A 45 19.93 11.98 7.76
CA HIS A 45 18.48 12.15 7.78
C HIS A 45 17.71 10.97 7.20
N HIS A 46 18.42 9.94 6.76
CA HIS A 46 17.76 8.77 6.20
C HIS A 46 16.95 8.03 7.25
N VAL A 47 15.82 7.53 6.83
CA VAL A 47 14.86 6.83 7.69
C VAL A 47 14.80 5.39 7.25
N TRP A 48 14.78 4.47 8.21
CA TRP A 48 14.66 3.06 7.89
C TRP A 48 13.21 2.73 7.55
N ILE A 49 13.00 2.22 6.34
CA ILE A 49 11.71 1.72 5.89
C ILE A 49 11.74 0.22 6.13
N ALA A 50 11.03 -0.24 7.13
CA ALA A 50 11.05 -1.66 7.47
C ALA A 50 10.49 -2.50 6.33
N GLY A 51 11.06 -3.67 6.13
CA GLY A 51 10.54 -4.63 5.19
C GLY A 51 9.16 -5.12 5.59
N TYR A 52 8.50 -5.75 4.66
CA TYR A 52 7.15 -6.25 4.91
C TYR A 52 6.83 -7.40 3.96
N HIS A 53 5.80 -8.16 4.30
CA HIS A 53 5.29 -9.18 3.40
C HIS A 53 4.23 -8.56 2.50
N ARG A 54 4.36 -8.75 1.20
CA ARG A 54 3.31 -8.38 0.26
C ARG A 54 2.64 -9.64 -0.26
N TRP A 55 1.41 -9.51 -0.69
CA TRP A 55 0.66 -10.63 -1.25
C TRP A 55 0.73 -10.54 -2.77
N ASP A 56 1.21 -11.61 -3.40
CA ASP A 56 1.37 -11.61 -4.86
C ASP A 56 0.18 -12.23 -5.60
N GLY A 57 -0.87 -12.57 -4.87
CA GLY A 57 -2.03 -13.26 -5.42
C GLY A 57 -2.07 -14.73 -5.04
N HIS A 58 -0.95 -15.30 -4.63
CA HIS A 58 -0.84 -16.70 -4.27
C HIS A 58 -0.11 -16.93 -2.96
N ALA A 59 0.83 -16.09 -2.65
CA ALA A 59 1.67 -16.28 -1.46
C ALA A 59 2.18 -14.95 -0.96
N TYR A 60 2.63 -14.94 0.29
CA TYR A 60 3.32 -13.80 0.85
C TYR A 60 4.77 -13.79 0.39
N VAL A 61 5.23 -12.64 -0.06
CA VAL A 61 6.60 -12.44 -0.55
C VAL A 61 7.22 -11.33 0.26
N TRP A 62 8.42 -11.56 0.78
CA TRP A 62 9.10 -10.57 1.60
C TRP A 62 9.71 -9.48 0.73
N THR A 63 9.43 -8.23 1.08
CA THR A 63 10.06 -7.06 0.48
C THR A 63 11.04 -6.52 1.52
N PRO A 64 12.34 -6.50 1.20
CA PRO A 64 13.35 -6.07 2.18
C PRO A 64 13.21 -4.62 2.57
N GLY A 65 13.64 -4.30 3.77
CA GLY A 65 13.72 -2.92 4.22
C GLY A 65 14.83 -2.17 3.51
N ARG A 66 14.78 -0.85 3.63
CA ARG A 66 15.79 0.02 3.01
C ARG A 66 15.83 1.36 3.71
N TRP A 67 16.95 2.06 3.52
CA TRP A 67 17.05 3.44 3.96
C TRP A 67 16.51 4.36 2.88
N GLU A 68 15.82 5.40 3.30
CA GLU A 68 15.25 6.35 2.35
C GLU A 68 15.31 7.76 2.92
N ALA A 69 15.65 8.72 2.08
CA ALA A 69 15.62 10.11 2.48
C ALA A 69 14.17 10.58 2.56
N PRO A 70 13.80 11.32 3.60
CA PRO A 70 12.45 11.86 3.68
C PRO A 70 12.19 12.84 2.54
N PRO A 71 10.95 12.94 2.07
CA PRO A 71 10.63 13.86 0.96
C PRO A 71 10.70 15.33 1.37
N ARG A 72 10.71 15.61 2.65
CA ARG A 72 10.86 16.96 3.18
C ARG A 72 11.35 16.88 4.61
N PRO A 73 11.95 17.95 5.14
CA PRO A 73 12.39 17.94 6.53
C PRO A 73 11.24 17.67 7.49
N GLY A 74 11.50 16.83 8.47
CA GLY A 74 10.50 16.51 9.47
C GLY A 74 9.44 15.49 9.06
N ALA A 75 9.48 15.00 7.84
CA ALA A 75 8.54 13.97 7.42
C ALA A 75 8.76 12.68 8.21
N ARG A 76 7.68 12.00 8.53
CA ARG A 76 7.72 10.76 9.29
C ARG A 76 7.16 9.62 8.47
N TRP A 77 7.78 8.48 8.59
CA TRP A 77 7.32 7.29 7.88
C TRP A 77 6.33 6.51 8.73
N VAL A 78 5.15 6.25 8.16
CA VAL A 78 4.17 5.36 8.76
C VAL A 78 4.30 4.02 8.07
N ALA A 79 4.63 2.99 8.83
CA ALA A 79 4.99 1.69 8.27
C ALA A 79 3.81 0.99 7.58
N HIS A 80 4.14 0.18 6.57
CA HIS A 80 3.20 -0.76 6.00
C HIS A 80 2.76 -1.73 7.08
N ARG A 81 1.51 -2.17 7.01
CA ARG A 81 1.04 -3.16 7.97
C ARG A 81 -0.13 -3.96 7.41
N TRP A 82 -0.34 -5.10 8.00
CA TRP A 82 -1.51 -5.93 7.75
C TRP A 82 -2.48 -5.78 8.90
N VAL A 83 -3.76 -5.59 8.61
CA VAL A 83 -4.78 -5.47 9.63
C VAL A 83 -5.82 -6.55 9.45
N ARG A 84 -6.28 -7.07 10.57
CA ARG A 84 -7.36 -8.04 10.56
C ARG A 84 -8.65 -7.35 10.12
N ARG A 85 -9.34 -7.98 9.18
CA ARG A 85 -10.61 -7.45 8.72
C ARG A 85 -11.56 -8.61 8.53
N GLY A 86 -12.55 -8.77 9.42
CA GLY A 86 -13.42 -9.92 9.38
C GLY A 86 -12.64 -11.21 9.54
N ASN A 87 -12.79 -12.13 8.60
CA ASN A 87 -12.07 -13.41 8.64
C ASN A 87 -10.76 -13.36 7.85
N GLY A 88 -10.37 -12.20 7.37
CA GLY A 88 -9.20 -12.09 6.54
C GLY A 88 -8.29 -10.96 6.97
N TRP A 89 -7.38 -10.59 6.09
CA TRP A 89 -6.35 -9.59 6.34
C TRP A 89 -6.29 -8.63 5.19
N VAL A 90 -6.10 -7.35 5.49
CA VAL A 90 -6.01 -6.28 4.50
C VAL A 90 -4.69 -5.57 4.68
N PHE A 91 -3.99 -5.31 3.58
CA PHE A 91 -2.75 -4.58 3.60
C PHE A 91 -3.01 -3.08 3.63
N VAL A 92 -2.35 -2.39 4.54
CA VAL A 92 -2.40 -0.93 4.62
C VAL A 92 -1.02 -0.41 4.23
N GLU A 93 -0.99 0.28 3.11
CA GLU A 93 0.26 0.82 2.60
C GLU A 93 0.83 1.89 3.50
N GLY A 94 2.15 1.86 3.70
CA GLY A 94 2.83 2.90 4.45
C GLY A 94 2.85 4.21 3.69
N ARG A 95 3.17 5.27 4.39
CA ARG A 95 3.22 6.59 3.77
C ARG A 95 4.05 7.55 4.61
N TRP A 96 4.50 8.60 3.97
CA TRP A 96 5.10 9.72 4.68
C TRP A 96 4.01 10.66 5.15
N ARG A 97 4.23 11.25 6.31
CA ARG A 97 3.33 12.28 6.83
C ARG A 97 4.09 13.34 7.60
#